data_5c9d511e26ef3bc682f91c076de1e8b4
#
_entry.id   5c9d511e26ef3bc682f91c076de1e8b4
#
_cell.length_a   1.000
_cell.length_b   1.000
_cell.length_c   1.000
_cell.angle_alpha   90.00
_cell.angle_beta   90.00
_cell.angle_gamma   90.00
#
_symmetry.space_group_name_H-M   'P 1'
#
loop_
_entity.id
_entity.type
_entity.pdbx_description
1 polymer ?
#
loop_
_entity_poly.entity_id
_entity_poly.type
_entity_poly.pdbx_seq_one_letter_code
_entity_poly.pdbx_strand_id
1 'polypeptide(L)'
;MRVGLEVTVSARGVATRVGLAVLVAAPAVVMRLSGSHLPPLAGMAVFGVAVLAAVALLMWASEVARVDLPGSLALALLALVAVLPEYAIDIYFAFAAGSDPEFAAFALANMTGANRLLIGVAWPLLVFAAIWAVRRRRRPGDRDGVSLSPHRRTETIYLLLATVYALVIPITGRLAWYDSIVLGTLFALYLSRTGRAEHTEESLVGVAATLARQPTIRRRLTAAALFGTAAVVILSAAEPFGRSLVEAGTILGIDEFLLVQWLAPVASEAPEVIVAVAFALRGRADDGLGALLAAKLNQWTLLIACLPIAFYLGGGEFAGLALDERQTEELYLTSAQTLLGVAVLADLRISRVEAALLFLLFAVQFALPTPAVRYGVAVAYAILAGLLLARHRRELPALVRATWPTGRARPDS
;
A
#
# COMPACT_ATOMS: atom_id res chain seq x y z
N MET A 1 -27.66 12.64 -1.95
CA MET A 1 -26.63 11.59 -1.97
C MET A 1 -27.10 10.46 -1.08
N ARG A 2 -27.59 9.34 -1.61
CA ARG A 2 -27.99 8.16 -0.83
C ARG A 2 -26.84 7.16 -0.90
N VAL A 3 -26.05 7.07 0.18
CA VAL A 3 -25.02 6.04 0.34
C VAL A 3 -25.74 4.69 0.49
N GLY A 4 -25.44 3.74 -0.37
CA GLY A 4 -26.00 2.38 -0.30
C GLY A 4 -25.45 1.66 0.94
N LEU A 5 -26.26 1.47 1.97
CA LEU A 5 -25.89 0.82 3.23
C LEU A 5 -26.32 -0.65 3.19
N GLU A 6 -25.42 -1.56 2.80
CA GLU A 6 -25.80 -2.96 2.57
C GLU A 6 -25.82 -3.85 3.84
N VAL A 7 -24.91 -3.68 4.79
CA VAL A 7 -24.84 -4.50 6.02
C VAL A 7 -24.42 -3.65 7.20
N THR A 8 -25.28 -3.51 8.19
CA THR A 8 -24.98 -2.78 9.44
C THR A 8 -24.69 -3.74 10.58
N VAL A 9 -23.90 -3.29 11.52
CA VAL A 9 -23.65 -3.95 12.81
C VAL A 9 -24.44 -3.21 13.88
N SER A 10 -24.93 -3.91 14.90
CA SER A 10 -25.62 -3.25 16.02
C SER A 10 -24.71 -2.22 16.70
N ALA A 11 -25.28 -1.21 17.35
CA ALA A 11 -24.51 -0.20 18.08
C ALA A 11 -23.60 -0.83 19.16
N ARG A 12 -24.06 -1.91 19.82
CA ARG A 12 -23.23 -2.70 20.75
C ARG A 12 -22.07 -3.37 20.03
N GLY A 13 -22.31 -3.95 18.83
CA GLY A 13 -21.27 -4.58 18.03
C GLY A 13 -20.21 -3.57 17.53
N VAL A 14 -20.60 -2.33 17.24
CA VAL A 14 -19.65 -1.24 16.91
C VAL A 14 -18.82 -0.90 18.16
N ALA A 15 -19.45 -0.65 19.30
CA ALA A 15 -18.75 -0.33 20.54
C ALA A 15 -17.77 -1.44 20.95
N THR A 16 -18.16 -2.71 20.79
CA THR A 16 -17.29 -3.86 21.09
C THR A 16 -16.08 -3.89 20.17
N ARG A 17 -16.25 -3.71 18.85
CA ARG A 17 -15.14 -3.78 17.87
C ARG A 17 -14.18 -2.61 18.03
N VAL A 18 -14.70 -1.39 18.15
CA VAL A 18 -13.88 -0.20 18.39
C VAL A 18 -13.19 -0.28 19.75
N GLY A 19 -13.94 -0.66 20.80
CA GLY A 19 -13.38 -0.85 22.14
C GLY A 19 -12.29 -1.91 22.19
N LEU A 20 -12.46 -3.04 21.48
CA LEU A 20 -11.43 -4.07 21.36
C LEU A 20 -10.17 -3.54 20.65
N ALA A 21 -10.32 -2.82 19.56
CA ALA A 21 -9.17 -2.25 18.85
C ALA A 21 -8.40 -1.26 19.75
N VAL A 22 -9.11 -0.39 20.48
CA VAL A 22 -8.49 0.54 21.44
C VAL A 22 -7.82 -0.21 22.59
N LEU A 23 -8.49 -1.23 23.16
CA LEU A 23 -7.95 -2.03 24.25
C LEU A 23 -6.66 -2.77 23.85
N VAL A 24 -6.65 -3.34 22.65
CA VAL A 24 -5.48 -4.06 22.08
C VAL A 24 -4.33 -3.09 21.80
N ALA A 25 -4.62 -1.87 21.38
CA ALA A 25 -3.61 -0.85 21.12
C ALA A 25 -3.10 -0.14 22.39
N ALA A 26 -3.89 -0.12 23.47
CA ALA A 26 -3.56 0.62 24.68
C ALA A 26 -2.20 0.27 25.31
N PRO A 27 -1.76 -1.01 25.37
CA PRO A 27 -0.45 -1.37 25.92
C PRO A 27 0.71 -0.63 25.23
N ALA A 28 0.68 -0.48 23.91
CA ALA A 28 1.73 0.21 23.16
C ALA A 28 1.84 1.69 23.57
N VAL A 29 0.71 2.38 23.71
CA VAL A 29 0.66 3.78 24.14
C VAL A 29 1.12 3.93 25.60
N VAL A 30 0.63 3.06 26.50
CA VAL A 30 1.02 3.07 27.92
C VAL A 30 2.52 2.86 28.07
N MET A 31 3.10 1.91 27.33
CA MET A 31 4.54 1.62 27.40
C MET A 31 5.38 2.78 26.86
N ARG A 32 4.91 3.41 25.76
CA ARG A 32 5.60 4.60 25.23
C ARG A 32 5.60 5.75 26.25
N LEU A 33 4.49 5.99 26.91
CA LEU A 33 4.35 7.06 27.90
C LEU A 33 5.11 6.78 29.22
N SER A 34 5.18 5.52 29.63
CA SER A 34 5.88 5.11 30.86
C SER A 34 7.39 4.95 30.65
N GLY A 35 7.88 4.99 29.40
CA GLY A 35 9.28 4.68 29.10
C GLY A 35 9.67 3.22 29.38
N SER A 36 8.69 2.33 29.54
CA SER A 36 8.93 0.92 29.80
C SER A 36 9.42 0.19 28.54
N HIS A 37 10.43 -0.66 28.70
CA HIS A 37 10.97 -1.49 27.62
C HIS A 37 10.49 -2.92 27.73
N LEU A 38 10.08 -3.51 26.63
CA LEU A 38 9.77 -4.94 26.52
C LEU A 38 10.98 -5.70 25.96
N PRO A 39 11.12 -6.98 26.30
CA PRO A 39 11.99 -7.87 25.53
C PRO A 39 11.62 -7.79 24.05
N PRO A 40 12.60 -7.85 23.12
CA PRO A 40 12.39 -7.58 21.68
C PRO A 40 11.25 -8.38 21.05
N LEU A 41 11.15 -9.68 21.31
CA LEU A 41 10.06 -10.52 20.77
C LEU A 41 8.66 -10.09 21.29
N ALA A 42 8.59 -9.72 22.56
CA ALA A 42 7.33 -9.22 23.15
C ALA A 42 7.00 -7.83 22.60
N GLY A 43 8.02 -6.95 22.45
CA GLY A 43 7.88 -5.64 21.83
C GLY A 43 7.36 -5.73 20.39
N MET A 44 7.99 -6.57 19.57
CA MET A 44 7.55 -6.86 18.21
C MET A 44 6.08 -7.28 18.15
N ALA A 45 5.66 -8.20 19.03
CA ALA A 45 4.27 -8.67 19.07
C ALA A 45 3.29 -7.58 19.53
N VAL A 46 3.58 -6.89 20.64
CA VAL A 46 2.69 -5.88 21.22
C VAL A 46 2.56 -4.67 20.31
N PHE A 47 3.66 -4.12 19.82
CA PHE A 47 3.63 -2.95 18.94
C PHE A 47 3.09 -3.29 17.54
N GLY A 48 3.41 -4.48 16.99
CA GLY A 48 2.86 -4.95 15.73
C GLY A 48 1.33 -5.13 15.78
N VAL A 49 0.82 -5.75 16.85
CA VAL A 49 -0.63 -5.89 17.05
C VAL A 49 -1.31 -4.53 17.28
N ALA A 50 -0.63 -3.58 17.94
CA ALA A 50 -1.14 -2.22 18.09
C ALA A 50 -1.23 -1.49 16.75
N VAL A 51 -0.25 -1.65 15.85
CA VAL A 51 -0.30 -1.13 14.47
C VAL A 51 -1.50 -1.71 13.72
N LEU A 52 -1.71 -3.02 13.76
CA LEU A 52 -2.89 -3.66 13.15
C LEU A 52 -4.22 -3.11 13.69
N ALA A 53 -4.30 -2.88 15.00
CA ALA A 53 -5.48 -2.29 15.63
C ALA A 53 -5.70 -0.83 15.18
N ALA A 54 -4.63 -0.04 15.08
CA ALA A 54 -4.68 1.33 14.59
C ALA A 54 -5.13 1.39 13.12
N VAL A 55 -4.65 0.49 12.26
CA VAL A 55 -5.10 0.39 10.86
C VAL A 55 -6.60 0.12 10.78
N ALA A 56 -7.14 -0.77 11.61
CA ALA A 56 -8.59 -1.01 11.65
C ALA A 56 -9.38 0.26 12.04
N LEU A 57 -8.88 1.04 13.02
CA LEU A 57 -9.49 2.32 13.40
C LEU A 57 -9.43 3.34 12.26
N LEU A 58 -8.27 3.44 11.55
CA LEU A 58 -8.10 4.31 10.38
C LEU A 58 -9.07 3.96 9.26
N MET A 59 -9.22 2.68 8.95
CA MET A 59 -10.15 2.22 7.91
C MET A 59 -11.58 2.66 8.23
N TRP A 60 -12.06 2.42 9.45
CA TRP A 60 -13.41 2.87 9.83
C TRP A 60 -13.54 4.39 9.82
N ALA A 61 -12.52 5.12 10.29
CA ALA A 61 -12.50 6.58 10.28
C ALA A 61 -12.58 7.13 8.85
N SER A 62 -11.78 6.59 7.94
CA SER A 62 -11.70 7.03 6.54
C SER A 62 -13.00 6.76 5.78
N GLU A 63 -13.58 5.56 5.93
CA GLU A 63 -14.87 5.23 5.32
C GLU A 63 -16.00 6.14 5.84
N VAL A 64 -16.03 6.47 7.13
CA VAL A 64 -17.01 7.38 7.71
C VAL A 64 -16.81 8.83 7.23
N ALA A 65 -15.57 9.30 7.15
CA ALA A 65 -15.24 10.66 6.72
C ALA A 65 -15.65 10.93 5.26
N ARG A 66 -15.61 9.90 4.38
CA ARG A 66 -16.03 10.01 2.96
C ARG A 66 -17.45 10.52 2.80
N VAL A 67 -18.33 10.29 3.75
CA VAL A 67 -19.73 10.74 3.70
C VAL A 67 -19.85 12.27 3.74
N ASP A 68 -18.89 12.94 4.40
CA ASP A 68 -18.93 14.38 4.67
C ASP A 68 -17.98 15.21 3.80
N LEU A 69 -17.04 14.56 3.12
CA LEU A 69 -16.00 15.23 2.34
C LEU A 69 -16.38 15.35 0.86
N PRO A 70 -16.03 16.46 0.18
CA PRO A 70 -16.09 16.51 -1.27
C PRO A 70 -15.26 15.40 -1.87
N GLY A 71 -15.74 14.81 -2.96
CA GLY A 71 -15.18 13.58 -3.50
C GLY A 71 -13.67 13.56 -3.74
N SER A 72 -13.10 14.64 -4.29
CA SER A 72 -11.65 14.74 -4.52
C SER A 72 -10.83 14.78 -3.23
N LEU A 73 -11.33 15.50 -2.22
CA LEU A 73 -10.66 15.59 -0.91
C LEU A 73 -10.80 14.28 -0.13
N ALA A 74 -11.96 13.62 -0.24
CA ALA A 74 -12.19 12.32 0.40
C ALA A 74 -11.21 11.27 -0.13
N LEU A 75 -10.98 11.21 -1.45
CA LEU A 75 -10.02 10.28 -2.06
C LEU A 75 -8.58 10.58 -1.65
N ALA A 76 -8.18 11.85 -1.68
CA ALA A 76 -6.83 12.26 -1.29
C ALA A 76 -6.55 11.92 0.19
N LEU A 77 -7.50 12.23 1.08
CA LEU A 77 -7.39 11.92 2.49
C LEU A 77 -7.37 10.40 2.74
N LEU A 78 -8.20 9.65 2.02
CA LEU A 78 -8.26 8.20 2.14
C LEU A 78 -6.94 7.56 1.71
N ALA A 79 -6.42 7.97 0.55
CA ALA A 79 -5.14 7.48 0.05
C ALA A 79 -3.98 7.79 1.00
N LEU A 80 -4.00 8.97 1.65
CA LEU A 80 -2.98 9.35 2.62
C LEU A 80 -3.10 8.57 3.93
N VAL A 81 -4.33 8.38 4.41
CA VAL A 81 -4.61 7.80 5.73
C VAL A 81 -4.43 6.29 5.73
N ALA A 82 -4.80 5.62 4.64
CA ALA A 82 -4.67 4.17 4.51
C ALA A 82 -3.21 3.71 4.69
N VAL A 83 -2.27 4.49 4.19
CA VAL A 83 -0.82 4.18 4.21
C VAL A 83 -0.06 4.78 5.41
N LEU A 84 -0.73 5.49 6.33
CA LEU A 84 -0.06 6.10 7.49
C LEU A 84 0.78 5.14 8.34
N PRO A 85 0.36 3.89 8.61
CA PRO A 85 1.18 2.95 9.38
C PRO A 85 2.50 2.62 8.72
N GLU A 86 2.48 2.40 7.41
CA GLU A 86 3.67 2.14 6.61
C GLU A 86 4.59 3.37 6.57
N TYR A 87 4.01 4.55 6.31
CA TYR A 87 4.76 5.81 6.36
C TYR A 87 5.43 6.04 7.71
N ALA A 88 4.75 5.74 8.82
CA ALA A 88 5.32 5.93 10.15
C ALA A 88 6.57 5.06 10.37
N ILE A 89 6.56 3.83 9.88
CA ILE A 89 7.68 2.89 9.98
C ILE A 89 8.83 3.32 9.05
N ASP A 90 8.53 3.60 7.79
CA ASP A 90 9.54 3.99 6.80
C ASP A 90 10.19 5.34 7.13
N ILE A 91 9.38 6.33 7.54
CA ILE A 91 9.87 7.64 7.97
C ILE A 91 10.71 7.51 9.24
N TYR A 92 10.32 6.62 10.18
CA TYR A 92 11.13 6.35 11.37
C TYR A 92 12.52 5.82 10.97
N PHE A 93 12.60 4.79 10.14
CA PHE A 93 13.87 4.23 9.71
C PHE A 93 14.71 5.25 8.92
N ALA A 94 14.09 6.00 8.00
CA ALA A 94 14.78 7.01 7.22
C ALA A 94 15.28 8.17 8.11
N PHE A 95 14.50 8.61 9.09
CA PHE A 95 14.89 9.62 10.06
C PHE A 95 16.02 9.13 10.96
N ALA A 96 15.93 7.90 11.50
CA ALA A 96 16.98 7.29 12.30
C ALA A 96 18.29 7.14 11.53
N ALA A 97 18.21 6.79 10.23
CA ALA A 97 19.34 6.70 9.33
C ALA A 97 20.13 8.02 9.21
N GLY A 98 19.49 9.16 9.44
CA GLY A 98 20.17 10.46 9.43
C GLY A 98 21.25 10.61 10.50
N SER A 99 21.10 9.95 11.64
CA SER A 99 22.05 9.93 12.75
C SER A 99 22.81 8.61 12.89
N ASP A 100 22.23 7.51 12.40
CA ASP A 100 22.80 6.15 12.44
C ASP A 100 22.63 5.48 11.09
N PRO A 101 23.69 5.41 10.27
CA PRO A 101 23.65 4.87 8.91
C PRO A 101 23.13 3.42 8.79
N GLU A 102 23.21 2.62 9.86
CA GLU A 102 22.72 1.23 9.84
C GLU A 102 21.21 1.15 9.56
N PHE A 103 20.45 2.18 9.96
CA PHE A 103 19.01 2.24 9.71
C PHE A 103 18.64 2.51 8.24
N ALA A 104 19.55 2.97 7.40
CA ALA A 104 19.27 3.26 5.98
C ALA A 104 18.78 2.01 5.22
N ALA A 105 19.37 0.86 5.55
CA ALA A 105 18.97 -0.42 4.96
C ALA A 105 17.51 -0.78 5.28
N PHE A 106 17.05 -0.51 6.49
CA PHE A 106 15.72 -0.89 6.95
C PHE A 106 14.59 -0.02 6.34
N ALA A 107 14.84 1.26 6.07
CA ALA A 107 13.89 2.11 5.36
C ALA A 107 13.57 1.54 3.96
N LEU A 108 14.61 1.14 3.22
CA LEU A 108 14.43 0.53 1.91
C LEU A 108 13.92 -0.92 1.98
N ALA A 109 14.26 -1.67 3.04
CA ALA A 109 13.75 -3.01 3.25
C ALA A 109 12.22 -3.02 3.37
N ASN A 110 11.65 -2.20 4.25
CA ASN A 110 10.21 -2.13 4.46
C ASN A 110 9.50 -1.67 3.17
N MET A 111 9.96 -0.58 2.57
CA MET A 111 9.39 -0.02 1.34
C MET A 111 9.42 -1.03 0.18
N THR A 112 10.54 -1.71 -0.09
CA THR A 112 10.62 -2.69 -1.18
C THR A 112 9.82 -3.95 -0.87
N GLY A 113 9.79 -4.38 0.40
CA GLY A 113 9.01 -5.53 0.86
C GLY A 113 7.52 -5.33 0.68
N ALA A 114 6.95 -4.21 1.18
CA ALA A 114 5.55 -3.84 1.01
C ALA A 114 5.14 -3.85 -0.46
N ASN A 115 5.93 -3.15 -1.28
CA ASN A 115 5.68 -3.06 -2.71
C ASN A 115 5.70 -4.41 -3.43
N ARG A 116 6.54 -5.36 -3.00
CA ARG A 116 6.57 -6.70 -3.57
C ARG A 116 5.46 -7.61 -3.07
N LEU A 117 5.05 -7.47 -1.81
CA LEU A 117 3.91 -8.19 -1.24
C LEU A 117 2.60 -7.84 -1.96
N LEU A 118 2.38 -6.56 -2.28
CA LEU A 118 1.18 -6.14 -3.01
C LEU A 118 1.04 -6.87 -4.35
N ILE A 119 2.08 -6.86 -5.18
CA ILE A 119 2.01 -7.49 -6.52
C ILE A 119 2.16 -9.00 -6.44
N GLY A 120 3.06 -9.51 -5.58
CA GLY A 120 3.38 -10.93 -5.53
C GLY A 120 2.39 -11.77 -4.71
N VAL A 121 1.67 -11.16 -3.75
CA VAL A 121 0.75 -11.88 -2.87
C VAL A 121 -0.65 -11.30 -2.94
N ALA A 122 -0.83 -10.00 -2.72
CA ALA A 122 -2.17 -9.41 -2.58
C ALA A 122 -2.98 -9.47 -3.90
N TRP A 123 -2.37 -9.11 -5.04
CA TRP A 123 -3.06 -9.21 -6.34
C TRP A 123 -3.43 -10.65 -6.69
N PRO A 124 -2.54 -11.65 -6.64
CA PRO A 124 -2.89 -13.06 -6.84
C PRO A 124 -3.99 -13.54 -5.91
N LEU A 125 -3.90 -13.25 -4.62
CA LEU A 125 -4.89 -13.64 -3.63
C LEU A 125 -6.28 -13.09 -3.97
N LEU A 126 -6.35 -11.80 -4.36
CA LEU A 126 -7.59 -11.17 -4.80
C LEU A 126 -8.16 -11.85 -6.05
N VAL A 127 -7.32 -12.10 -7.07
CA VAL A 127 -7.74 -12.76 -8.31
C VAL A 127 -8.29 -14.16 -8.05
N PHE A 128 -7.60 -14.96 -7.25
CA PHE A 128 -8.07 -16.30 -6.89
C PHE A 128 -9.36 -16.26 -6.05
N ALA A 129 -9.48 -15.30 -5.14
CA ALA A 129 -10.71 -15.08 -4.36
C ALA A 129 -11.89 -14.69 -5.27
N ALA A 130 -11.66 -13.81 -6.25
CA ALA A 130 -12.66 -13.42 -7.24
C ALA A 130 -13.14 -14.63 -8.08
N ILE A 131 -12.20 -15.38 -8.65
CA ILE A 131 -12.50 -16.60 -9.43
C ILE A 131 -13.25 -17.62 -8.57
N TRP A 132 -12.84 -17.81 -7.33
CA TRP A 132 -13.54 -18.71 -6.40
C TRP A 132 -14.98 -18.23 -6.15
N ALA A 133 -15.20 -16.94 -5.93
CA ALA A 133 -16.53 -16.37 -5.71
C ALA A 133 -17.44 -16.54 -6.93
N VAL A 134 -16.91 -16.30 -8.15
CA VAL A 134 -17.65 -16.49 -9.41
C VAL A 134 -18.03 -17.97 -9.60
N ARG A 135 -17.08 -18.88 -9.42
CA ARG A 135 -17.29 -20.31 -9.68
C ARG A 135 -18.18 -20.98 -8.63
N ARG A 136 -17.94 -20.71 -7.33
CA ARG A 136 -18.62 -21.38 -6.21
C ARG A 136 -19.92 -20.68 -5.80
N ARG A 137 -19.94 -19.36 -5.79
CA ARG A 137 -21.08 -18.55 -5.33
C ARG A 137 -21.94 -18.03 -6.48
N ARG A 138 -21.67 -18.42 -7.73
CA ARG A 138 -22.36 -17.97 -8.94
C ARG A 138 -22.50 -16.45 -9.01
N ARG A 139 -21.46 -15.74 -8.58
CA ARG A 139 -21.39 -14.27 -8.69
C ARG A 139 -21.11 -13.86 -10.13
N PRO A 140 -21.54 -12.67 -10.57
CA PRO A 140 -21.14 -12.14 -11.87
C PRO A 140 -19.63 -11.89 -11.89
N GLY A 141 -18.98 -12.12 -13.03
CA GLY A 141 -17.55 -11.88 -13.22
C GLY A 141 -16.88 -12.87 -14.17
N ASP A 142 -15.61 -12.65 -14.40
CA ASP A 142 -14.75 -13.52 -15.21
C ASP A 142 -14.40 -14.80 -14.42
N ARG A 143 -14.55 -15.96 -15.07
CA ARG A 143 -14.24 -17.26 -14.46
C ARG A 143 -12.75 -17.60 -14.47
N ASP A 144 -11.95 -16.85 -15.24
CA ASP A 144 -10.53 -17.11 -15.46
C ASP A 144 -9.63 -15.91 -15.13
N GLY A 145 -10.23 -14.83 -14.60
CA GLY A 145 -9.48 -13.63 -14.26
C GLY A 145 -10.33 -12.54 -13.60
N VAL A 146 -9.78 -11.34 -13.58
CA VAL A 146 -10.43 -10.11 -13.15
C VAL A 146 -10.24 -9.08 -14.25
N SER A 147 -11.34 -8.49 -14.73
CA SER A 147 -11.32 -7.38 -15.68
C SER A 147 -11.45 -6.07 -14.94
N LEU A 148 -10.69 -5.07 -15.36
CA LEU A 148 -10.65 -3.73 -14.79
C LEU A 148 -11.42 -2.75 -15.67
N SER A 149 -11.99 -1.75 -15.04
CA SER A 149 -12.65 -0.64 -15.72
C SER A 149 -11.62 0.30 -16.39
N PRO A 150 -12.00 0.96 -17.50
CA PRO A 150 -11.08 1.79 -18.31
C PRO A 150 -10.41 2.94 -17.55
N HIS A 151 -11.02 3.43 -16.46
CA HIS A 151 -10.42 4.50 -15.66
C HIS A 151 -9.14 4.06 -14.94
N ARG A 152 -8.92 2.74 -14.73
CA ARG A 152 -7.70 2.19 -14.14
C ARG A 152 -6.45 2.37 -15.02
N ARG A 153 -6.64 2.80 -16.28
CA ARG A 153 -5.50 3.18 -17.13
C ARG A 153 -4.70 4.34 -16.55
N THR A 154 -5.34 5.22 -15.81
CA THR A 154 -4.65 6.35 -15.17
C THR A 154 -3.67 5.86 -14.11
N GLU A 155 -4.10 4.99 -13.20
CA GLU A 155 -3.21 4.41 -12.20
C GLU A 155 -2.07 3.61 -12.85
N THR A 156 -2.42 2.80 -13.85
CA THR A 156 -1.45 1.93 -14.55
C THR A 156 -0.35 2.74 -15.25
N ILE A 157 -0.68 3.83 -15.95
CA ILE A 157 0.32 4.65 -16.64
C ILE A 157 1.19 5.44 -15.66
N TYR A 158 0.63 6.00 -14.58
CA TYR A 158 1.44 6.69 -13.57
C TYR A 158 2.35 5.71 -12.82
N LEU A 159 1.89 4.48 -12.58
CA LEU A 159 2.74 3.42 -12.02
C LEU A 159 3.88 3.04 -12.99
N LEU A 160 3.61 2.98 -14.30
CA LEU A 160 4.65 2.78 -15.32
C LEU A 160 5.70 3.90 -15.27
N LEU A 161 5.27 5.17 -15.28
CA LEU A 161 6.17 6.32 -15.25
C LEU A 161 7.05 6.31 -13.99
N ALA A 162 6.44 6.05 -12.81
CA ALA A 162 7.17 5.92 -11.56
C ALA A 162 8.17 4.74 -11.60
N THR A 163 7.79 3.62 -12.22
CA THR A 163 8.65 2.43 -12.32
C THR A 163 9.84 2.67 -13.25
N VAL A 164 9.62 3.33 -14.39
CA VAL A 164 10.72 3.70 -15.32
C VAL A 164 11.69 4.65 -14.61
N TYR A 165 11.18 5.61 -13.84
CA TYR A 165 12.02 6.48 -13.04
C TYR A 165 12.76 5.73 -11.92
N ALA A 166 12.07 4.82 -11.20
CA ALA A 166 12.67 4.05 -10.12
C ALA A 166 13.85 3.15 -10.57
N LEU A 167 13.89 2.74 -11.85
CA LEU A 167 15.05 2.04 -12.43
C LEU A 167 16.30 2.92 -12.52
N VAL A 168 16.17 4.25 -12.47
CA VAL A 168 17.29 5.20 -12.52
C VAL A 168 17.93 5.36 -11.13
N ILE A 169 17.15 5.23 -10.05
CA ILE A 169 17.63 5.44 -8.67
C ILE A 169 18.85 4.56 -8.34
N PRO A 170 18.86 3.23 -8.59
CA PRO A 170 20.03 2.40 -8.34
C PRO A 170 21.26 2.79 -9.16
N ILE A 171 21.07 3.37 -10.36
CA ILE A 171 22.17 3.83 -11.21
C ILE A 171 22.90 5.02 -10.58
N THR A 172 22.17 5.89 -9.88
CA THR A 172 22.75 7.05 -9.16
C THR A 172 23.45 6.66 -7.87
N GLY A 173 23.20 5.43 -7.37
CA GLY A 173 23.78 4.91 -6.14
C GLY A 173 23.22 5.57 -4.87
N ARG A 174 22.16 6.33 -4.96
CA ARG A 174 21.53 7.01 -3.82
C ARG A 174 20.07 7.35 -4.08
N LEU A 175 19.32 7.48 -3.01
CA LEU A 175 17.97 8.06 -3.02
C LEU A 175 18.08 9.51 -2.54
N ALA A 176 17.94 10.48 -3.46
CA ALA A 176 18.30 11.88 -3.26
C ALA A 176 17.08 12.81 -3.25
N TRP A 177 17.28 14.07 -2.88
CA TRP A 177 16.24 15.10 -2.83
C TRP A 177 15.51 15.32 -4.17
N TYR A 178 16.19 15.15 -5.30
CA TYR A 178 15.56 15.29 -6.62
C TYR A 178 14.58 14.14 -6.92
N ASP A 179 14.81 12.94 -6.34
CA ASP A 179 13.86 11.83 -6.42
C ASP A 179 12.57 12.17 -5.69
N SER A 180 12.67 12.90 -4.55
CA SER A 180 11.49 13.44 -3.84
C SER A 180 10.67 14.37 -4.71
N ILE A 181 11.32 15.26 -5.48
CA ILE A 181 10.62 16.18 -6.39
C ILE A 181 9.94 15.43 -7.52
N VAL A 182 10.65 14.53 -8.20
CA VAL A 182 10.12 13.81 -9.36
C VAL A 182 8.96 12.91 -8.96
N LEU A 183 9.15 12.05 -7.96
CA LEU A 183 8.13 11.09 -7.52
C LEU A 183 6.95 11.80 -6.84
N GLY A 184 7.20 12.83 -6.03
CA GLY A 184 6.16 13.67 -5.44
C GLY A 184 5.34 14.40 -6.50
N THR A 185 5.98 14.91 -7.56
CA THR A 185 5.29 15.54 -8.69
C THR A 185 4.43 14.53 -9.46
N LEU A 186 4.95 13.32 -9.72
CA LEU A 186 4.17 12.26 -10.36
C LEU A 186 2.92 11.92 -9.56
N PHE A 187 3.04 11.80 -8.23
CA PHE A 187 1.89 11.56 -7.37
C PHE A 187 0.88 12.71 -7.38
N ALA A 188 1.34 13.96 -7.29
CA ALA A 188 0.48 15.14 -7.35
C ALA A 188 -0.27 15.24 -8.70
N LEU A 189 0.41 14.94 -9.80
CA LEU A 189 -0.20 14.87 -11.12
C LEU A 189 -1.25 13.75 -11.18
N TYR A 190 -0.96 12.56 -10.67
CA TYR A 190 -1.93 11.47 -10.55
C TYR A 190 -3.18 11.92 -9.78
N LEU A 191 -3.03 12.46 -8.57
CA LEU A 191 -4.15 12.95 -7.77
C LEU A 191 -4.98 14.01 -8.50
N SER A 192 -4.34 14.93 -9.21
CA SER A 192 -5.03 15.98 -9.97
C SER A 192 -5.90 15.43 -11.11
N ARG A 193 -5.59 14.22 -11.59
CA ARG A 193 -6.36 13.53 -12.65
C ARG A 193 -7.47 12.69 -12.09
N THR A 194 -7.18 11.90 -11.06
CA THR A 194 -8.15 11.00 -10.41
C THR A 194 -9.23 11.78 -9.67
N GLY A 195 -8.90 12.89 -9.03
CA GLY A 195 -9.87 13.73 -8.33
C GLY A 195 -10.95 14.40 -9.20
N ARG A 196 -10.86 14.28 -10.53
CA ARG A 196 -11.86 14.76 -11.49
C ARG A 196 -12.82 13.69 -12.00
N ALA A 197 -12.55 12.41 -11.68
CA ALA A 197 -13.43 11.32 -12.07
C ALA A 197 -14.71 11.32 -11.23
N GLU A 198 -15.86 11.03 -11.85
CA GLU A 198 -17.14 10.87 -11.15
C GLU A 198 -17.05 9.70 -10.16
N HIS A 199 -17.55 9.93 -8.95
CA HIS A 199 -17.50 8.95 -7.87
C HIS A 199 -18.52 7.87 -8.10
N THR A 200 -18.05 6.62 -8.19
CA THR A 200 -18.91 5.46 -7.98
C THR A 200 -19.33 5.44 -6.49
N GLU A 201 -20.62 5.41 -6.21
CA GLU A 201 -21.13 5.27 -4.84
C GLU A 201 -20.69 3.91 -4.29
N GLU A 202 -19.63 3.90 -3.48
CA GLU A 202 -19.23 2.69 -2.76
C GLU A 202 -20.15 2.47 -1.57
N SER A 203 -20.75 1.28 -1.47
CA SER A 203 -21.60 0.91 -0.33
C SER A 203 -20.75 0.70 0.92
N LEU A 204 -21.05 1.45 1.97
CA LEU A 204 -20.45 1.27 3.28
C LEU A 204 -20.95 -0.03 3.94
N VAL A 205 -20.05 -0.75 4.64
CA VAL A 205 -20.39 -2.00 5.30
C VAL A 205 -19.91 -2.05 6.76
N GLY A 206 -20.58 -2.84 7.59
CA GLY A 206 -20.15 -3.14 8.94
C GLY A 206 -20.14 -1.93 9.89
N VAL A 207 -19.01 -1.69 10.55
CA VAL A 207 -18.83 -0.60 11.53
C VAL A 207 -19.03 0.76 10.88
N ALA A 208 -18.40 0.99 9.74
CA ALA A 208 -18.49 2.26 9.02
C ALA A 208 -19.93 2.58 8.57
N ALA A 209 -20.67 1.59 8.07
CA ALA A 209 -22.07 1.76 7.68
C ALA A 209 -22.96 2.19 8.87
N THR A 210 -22.69 1.68 10.06
CA THR A 210 -23.43 2.04 11.26
C THR A 210 -23.06 3.44 11.75
N LEU A 211 -21.77 3.77 11.75
CA LEU A 211 -21.28 5.09 12.15
C LEU A 211 -21.72 6.19 11.18
N ALA A 212 -21.77 5.89 9.88
CA ALA A 212 -22.23 6.82 8.85
C ALA A 212 -23.70 7.28 9.02
N ARG A 213 -24.53 6.49 9.72
CA ARG A 213 -25.93 6.84 10.04
C ARG A 213 -26.08 7.85 11.17
N GLN A 214 -25.01 8.16 11.89
CA GLN A 214 -25.05 9.16 12.95
C GLN A 214 -25.38 10.56 12.38
N PRO A 215 -25.97 11.46 13.19
CA PRO A 215 -26.10 12.88 12.86
C PRO A 215 -24.74 13.47 12.49
N THR A 216 -24.70 14.39 11.53
CA THR A 216 -23.47 14.92 10.91
C THR A 216 -22.39 15.32 11.93
N ILE A 217 -22.76 16.04 13.00
CA ILE A 217 -21.79 16.47 14.01
C ILE A 217 -21.20 15.27 14.74
N ARG A 218 -22.04 14.32 15.19
CA ARG A 218 -21.57 13.10 15.88
C ARG A 218 -20.69 12.26 14.96
N ARG A 219 -21.09 12.09 13.71
CA ARG A 219 -20.33 11.35 12.69
C ARG A 219 -18.94 11.93 12.49
N ARG A 220 -18.83 13.26 12.30
CA ARG A 220 -17.56 13.96 12.15
C ARG A 220 -16.69 13.85 13.41
N LEU A 221 -17.26 14.03 14.58
CA LEU A 221 -16.53 13.86 15.85
C LEU A 221 -16.05 12.42 16.05
N THR A 222 -16.88 11.42 15.70
CA THR A 222 -16.49 10.01 15.76
C THR A 222 -15.37 9.70 14.78
N ALA A 223 -15.45 10.17 13.54
CA ALA A 223 -14.37 10.01 12.57
C ALA A 223 -13.08 10.67 13.05
N ALA A 224 -13.15 11.91 13.53
CA ALA A 224 -11.98 12.62 14.07
C ALA A 224 -11.38 11.91 15.31
N ALA A 225 -12.20 11.38 16.18
CA ALA A 225 -11.75 10.62 17.35
C ALA A 225 -11.04 9.31 16.94
N LEU A 226 -11.60 8.57 15.97
CA LEU A 226 -10.98 7.35 15.45
C LEU A 226 -9.63 7.68 14.75
N PHE A 227 -9.57 8.74 13.95
CA PHE A 227 -8.32 9.22 13.33
C PHE A 227 -7.28 9.61 14.38
N GLY A 228 -7.68 10.43 15.35
CA GLY A 228 -6.78 10.89 16.41
C GLY A 228 -6.25 9.73 17.26
N THR A 229 -7.11 8.76 17.61
CA THR A 229 -6.70 7.56 18.35
C THR A 229 -5.72 6.74 17.54
N ALA A 230 -6.02 6.48 16.27
CA ALA A 230 -5.14 5.71 15.40
C ALA A 230 -3.78 6.41 15.21
N ALA A 231 -3.78 7.72 14.98
CA ALA A 231 -2.54 8.50 14.84
C ALA A 231 -1.68 8.43 16.13
N VAL A 232 -2.28 8.58 17.30
CA VAL A 232 -1.57 8.44 18.58
C VAL A 232 -0.96 7.04 18.72
N VAL A 233 -1.72 5.99 18.40
CA VAL A 233 -1.21 4.61 18.46
C VAL A 233 -0.05 4.40 17.48
N ILE A 234 -0.19 4.83 16.23
CA ILE A 234 0.85 4.64 15.20
C ILE A 234 2.14 5.38 15.60
N LEU A 235 2.03 6.65 15.97
CA LEU A 235 3.20 7.45 16.39
C LEU A 235 3.85 6.89 17.67
N SER A 236 3.07 6.29 18.56
CA SER A 236 3.60 5.64 19.77
C SER A 236 4.27 4.31 19.46
N ALA A 237 3.79 3.57 18.44
CA ALA A 237 4.22 2.21 18.15
C ALA A 237 5.34 2.12 17.09
N ALA A 238 5.44 3.07 16.14
CA ALA A 238 6.31 2.95 14.97
C ALA A 238 7.80 2.75 15.33
N GLU A 239 8.35 3.62 16.16
CA GLU A 239 9.75 3.51 16.62
C GLU A 239 9.99 2.24 17.44
N PRO A 240 9.22 1.93 18.52
CA PRO A 240 9.43 0.72 19.29
C PRO A 240 9.24 -0.56 18.45
N PHE A 241 8.30 -0.57 17.49
CA PHE A 241 8.09 -1.69 16.60
C PHE A 241 9.30 -1.92 15.68
N GLY A 242 9.78 -0.85 15.03
CA GLY A 242 10.96 -0.92 14.17
C GLY A 242 12.20 -1.43 14.93
N ARG A 243 12.49 -0.88 16.11
CA ARG A 243 13.60 -1.36 16.96
C ARG A 243 13.42 -2.82 17.37
N SER A 244 12.22 -3.19 17.82
CA SER A 244 11.96 -4.58 18.24
C SER A 244 12.09 -5.58 17.09
N LEU A 245 11.78 -5.18 15.84
CA LEU A 245 12.02 -6.02 14.65
C LEU A 245 13.52 -6.28 14.44
N VAL A 246 14.35 -5.24 14.49
CA VAL A 246 15.79 -5.36 14.31
C VAL A 246 16.39 -6.22 15.43
N GLU A 247 16.11 -5.91 16.69
CA GLU A 247 16.61 -6.65 17.85
C GLU A 247 16.11 -8.11 17.88
N ALA A 248 14.86 -8.36 17.46
CA ALA A 248 14.33 -9.71 17.35
C ALA A 248 15.05 -10.55 16.30
N GLY A 249 15.48 -9.92 15.18
CA GLY A 249 16.29 -10.55 14.15
C GLY A 249 17.59 -11.11 14.73
N THR A 250 18.30 -10.29 15.46
CA THR A 250 19.55 -10.69 16.14
C THR A 250 19.32 -11.86 17.09
N ILE A 251 18.26 -11.81 17.93
CA ILE A 251 17.95 -12.87 18.91
C ILE A 251 17.58 -14.18 18.23
N LEU A 252 16.81 -14.13 17.14
CA LEU A 252 16.35 -15.32 16.43
C LEU A 252 17.39 -15.87 15.45
N GLY A 253 18.51 -15.17 15.25
CA GLY A 253 19.49 -15.51 14.22
C GLY A 253 18.93 -15.38 12.80
N ILE A 254 17.92 -14.52 12.63
CA ILE A 254 17.31 -14.18 11.34
C ILE A 254 17.90 -12.84 10.91
N ASP A 255 18.24 -12.72 9.63
CA ASP A 255 18.69 -11.45 9.05
C ASP A 255 17.64 -10.34 9.34
N GLU A 256 18.05 -9.30 10.04
CA GLU A 256 17.19 -8.18 10.48
C GLU A 256 16.52 -7.50 9.29
N PHE A 257 17.26 -7.37 8.18
CA PHE A 257 16.71 -6.83 6.93
C PHE A 257 15.49 -7.63 6.44
N LEU A 258 15.57 -8.97 6.50
CA LEU A 258 14.45 -9.83 6.09
C LEU A 258 13.24 -9.71 7.02
N LEU A 259 13.47 -9.55 8.33
CA LEU A 259 12.37 -9.33 9.27
C LEU A 259 11.65 -8.01 9.00
N VAL A 260 12.39 -6.93 8.83
CA VAL A 260 11.83 -5.62 8.50
C VAL A 260 11.15 -5.68 7.13
N GLN A 261 11.77 -6.33 6.15
CA GLN A 261 11.25 -6.42 4.79
C GLN A 261 9.92 -7.17 4.66
N TRP A 262 9.65 -8.14 5.54
CA TRP A 262 8.47 -8.99 5.39
C TRP A 262 7.44 -8.81 6.53
N LEU A 263 7.89 -8.71 7.76
CA LEU A 263 6.98 -8.70 8.90
C LEU A 263 6.34 -7.33 9.13
N ALA A 264 7.10 -6.25 8.92
CA ALA A 264 6.56 -4.89 9.04
C ALA A 264 5.46 -4.63 7.99
N PRO A 265 5.68 -4.91 6.67
CA PRO A 265 4.63 -4.75 5.67
C PRO A 265 3.42 -5.66 5.90
N VAL A 266 3.60 -6.89 6.37
CA VAL A 266 2.45 -7.75 6.70
C VAL A 266 1.59 -7.11 7.78
N ALA A 267 2.18 -6.46 8.78
CA ALA A 267 1.42 -5.77 9.81
C ALA A 267 0.69 -4.53 9.29
N SER A 268 1.30 -3.74 8.39
CA SER A 268 0.71 -2.52 7.85
C SER A 268 -0.30 -2.78 6.72
N GLU A 269 -0.01 -3.74 5.81
CA GLU A 269 -0.78 -4.00 4.60
C GLU A 269 -1.93 -4.99 4.77
N ALA A 270 -1.88 -5.88 5.78
CA ALA A 270 -2.88 -6.93 5.95
C ALA A 270 -4.34 -6.44 5.91
N PRO A 271 -4.72 -5.32 6.55
CA PRO A 271 -6.09 -4.84 6.49
C PRO A 271 -6.54 -4.41 5.09
N GLU A 272 -5.65 -3.78 4.30
CA GLU A 272 -5.95 -3.39 2.92
C GLU A 272 -6.19 -4.62 2.04
N VAL A 273 -5.33 -5.62 2.19
CA VAL A 273 -5.47 -6.90 1.49
C VAL A 273 -6.77 -7.60 1.87
N ILE A 274 -7.13 -7.63 3.16
CA ILE A 274 -8.38 -8.22 3.66
C ILE A 274 -9.58 -7.51 3.04
N VAL A 275 -9.59 -6.18 2.98
CA VAL A 275 -10.67 -5.41 2.37
C VAL A 275 -10.77 -5.65 0.88
N ALA A 276 -9.64 -5.62 0.16
CA ALA A 276 -9.61 -5.87 -1.27
C ALA A 276 -10.14 -7.28 -1.61
N VAL A 277 -9.73 -8.30 -0.85
CA VAL A 277 -10.23 -9.68 -0.98
C VAL A 277 -11.72 -9.75 -0.64
N ALA A 278 -12.18 -9.03 0.38
CA ALA A 278 -13.61 -8.98 0.72
C ALA A 278 -14.45 -8.36 -0.40
N PHE A 279 -13.96 -7.35 -1.12
CA PHE A 279 -14.60 -6.83 -2.34
C PHE A 279 -14.67 -7.90 -3.42
N ALA A 280 -13.57 -8.61 -3.69
CA ALA A 280 -13.53 -9.67 -4.68
C ALA A 280 -14.54 -10.79 -4.38
N LEU A 281 -14.63 -11.24 -3.11
CA LEU A 281 -15.60 -12.23 -2.66
C LEU A 281 -17.05 -11.79 -2.80
N ARG A 282 -17.30 -10.48 -2.88
CA ARG A 282 -18.63 -9.89 -3.11
C ARG A 282 -18.95 -9.66 -4.59
N GLY A 283 -18.03 -9.99 -5.52
CA GLY A 283 -18.19 -9.76 -6.97
C GLY A 283 -17.77 -8.35 -7.42
N ARG A 284 -17.00 -7.63 -6.59
CA ARG A 284 -16.49 -6.28 -6.83
C ARG A 284 -14.94 -6.31 -6.94
N ALA A 285 -14.42 -7.23 -7.74
CA ALA A 285 -12.98 -7.45 -7.84
C ALA A 285 -12.23 -6.25 -8.47
N ASP A 286 -12.87 -5.49 -9.36
CA ASP A 286 -12.30 -4.24 -9.92
C ASP A 286 -12.05 -3.19 -8.83
N ASP A 287 -12.99 -3.02 -7.89
CA ASP A 287 -12.83 -2.08 -6.78
C ASP A 287 -11.68 -2.52 -5.85
N GLY A 288 -11.62 -3.81 -5.54
CA GLY A 288 -10.56 -4.37 -4.71
C GLY A 288 -9.17 -4.22 -5.34
N LEU A 289 -9.04 -4.58 -6.64
CA LEU A 289 -7.76 -4.47 -7.35
C LEU A 289 -7.37 -3.00 -7.56
N GLY A 290 -8.35 -2.13 -7.81
CA GLY A 290 -8.12 -0.69 -7.90
C GLY A 290 -7.61 -0.08 -6.60
N ALA A 291 -8.12 -0.51 -5.44
CA ALA A 291 -7.61 -0.08 -4.14
C ALA A 291 -6.14 -0.49 -3.96
N LEU A 292 -5.80 -1.77 -4.24
CA LEU A 292 -4.41 -2.24 -4.17
C LEU A 292 -3.49 -1.56 -5.19
N LEU A 293 -3.99 -1.20 -6.37
CA LEU A 293 -3.24 -0.46 -7.40
C LEU A 293 -2.95 0.98 -6.95
N ALA A 294 -3.93 1.65 -6.35
CA ALA A 294 -3.77 2.99 -5.79
C ALA A 294 -2.78 3.01 -4.61
N ALA A 295 -2.87 2.02 -3.69
CA ALA A 295 -1.91 1.84 -2.61
C ALA A 295 -0.50 1.63 -3.17
N LYS A 296 -0.34 0.72 -4.14
CA LYS A 296 0.94 0.47 -4.82
C LYS A 296 1.53 1.73 -5.45
N LEU A 297 0.72 2.53 -6.15
CA LEU A 297 1.18 3.76 -6.77
C LEU A 297 1.63 4.79 -5.72
N ASN A 298 0.87 4.93 -4.63
CA ASN A 298 1.23 5.81 -3.52
C ASN A 298 2.59 5.41 -2.90
N GLN A 299 2.76 4.14 -2.58
CA GLN A 299 4.00 3.60 -2.02
C GLN A 299 5.19 3.74 -2.99
N TRP A 300 4.94 3.54 -4.30
CA TRP A 300 5.97 3.61 -5.33
C TRP A 300 6.27 5.04 -5.81
N THR A 301 5.61 6.04 -5.24
CA THR A 301 5.82 7.47 -5.54
C THR A 301 6.01 8.29 -4.27
N LEU A 302 4.93 8.66 -3.58
CA LEU A 302 4.97 9.60 -2.46
C LEU A 302 5.75 9.06 -1.26
N LEU A 303 5.63 7.76 -0.93
CA LEU A 303 6.40 7.18 0.17
C LEU A 303 7.91 7.27 -0.11
N ILE A 304 8.36 6.83 -1.29
CA ILE A 304 9.77 6.96 -1.68
C ILE A 304 10.21 8.42 -1.64
N ALA A 305 9.36 9.34 -2.11
CA ALA A 305 9.64 10.79 -2.08
C ALA A 305 9.81 11.35 -0.65
N CYS A 306 9.20 10.74 0.36
CA CYS A 306 9.34 11.17 1.76
C CYS A 306 10.67 10.75 2.40
N LEU A 307 11.31 9.66 1.92
CA LEU A 307 12.49 9.09 2.59
C LEU A 307 13.70 10.03 2.60
N PRO A 308 14.12 10.69 1.49
CA PRO A 308 15.23 11.64 1.54
C PRO A 308 14.97 12.82 2.45
N ILE A 309 13.71 13.27 2.52
CA ILE A 309 13.31 14.38 3.39
C ILE A 309 13.43 13.95 4.85
N ALA A 310 12.91 12.78 5.21
CA ALA A 310 13.00 12.24 6.56
C ALA A 310 14.47 12.01 6.99
N PHE A 311 15.30 11.48 6.10
CA PHE A 311 16.72 11.29 6.31
C PHE A 311 17.43 12.60 6.62
N TYR A 312 17.20 13.64 5.82
CA TYR A 312 17.79 14.96 6.05
C TYR A 312 17.34 15.58 7.38
N LEU A 313 16.05 15.46 7.71
CA LEU A 313 15.52 15.96 8.99
C LEU A 313 16.09 15.18 10.20
N GLY A 314 16.50 13.93 10.02
CA GLY A 314 17.20 13.11 11.02
C GLY A 314 18.66 13.44 11.22
N GLY A 315 19.22 14.41 10.47
CA GLY A 315 20.62 14.82 10.54
C GLY A 315 21.51 14.27 9.42
N GLY A 316 20.91 13.56 8.45
CA GLY A 316 21.62 13.03 7.29
C GLY A 316 22.03 14.11 6.28
N GLU A 317 22.87 13.70 5.34
CA GLU A 317 23.37 14.61 4.29
C GLU A 317 22.27 15.01 3.30
N PHE A 318 22.32 16.24 2.82
CA PHE A 318 21.40 16.75 1.77
C PHE A 318 21.49 15.91 0.46
N ALA A 319 22.65 15.28 0.22
CA ALA A 319 22.86 14.39 -0.93
C ALA A 319 21.89 13.19 -0.97
N GLY A 320 21.28 12.82 0.16
CA GLY A 320 20.31 11.73 0.30
C GLY A 320 20.95 10.42 0.81
N LEU A 321 20.10 9.37 0.93
CA LEU A 321 20.51 8.06 1.41
C LEU A 321 21.38 7.35 0.35
N ALA A 322 22.59 6.97 0.71
CA ALA A 322 23.43 6.12 -0.13
C ALA A 322 22.85 4.70 -0.17
N LEU A 323 22.91 4.06 -1.32
CA LEU A 323 22.45 2.69 -1.53
C LEU A 323 23.64 1.73 -1.45
N ASP A 324 23.52 0.69 -0.65
CA ASP A 324 24.44 -0.45 -0.69
C ASP A 324 24.09 -1.43 -1.82
N GLU A 325 24.88 -2.49 -1.97
CA GLU A 325 24.66 -3.50 -3.01
C GLU A 325 23.29 -4.18 -2.85
N ARG A 326 22.90 -4.51 -1.61
CA ARG A 326 21.64 -5.18 -1.33
C ARG A 326 20.44 -4.31 -1.64
N GLN A 327 20.48 -3.04 -1.23
CA GLN A 327 19.42 -2.06 -1.52
C GLN A 327 19.28 -1.82 -3.03
N THR A 328 20.40 -1.80 -3.76
CA THR A 328 20.45 -1.71 -5.22
C THR A 328 19.74 -2.91 -5.87
N GLU A 329 20.07 -4.13 -5.43
CA GLU A 329 19.41 -5.37 -5.90
C GLU A 329 17.91 -5.36 -5.64
N GLU A 330 17.50 -4.97 -4.42
CA GLU A 330 16.10 -4.93 -4.01
C GLU A 330 15.28 -3.90 -4.79
N LEU A 331 15.86 -2.74 -5.13
CA LEU A 331 15.22 -1.74 -5.97
C LEU A 331 15.05 -2.22 -7.42
N TYR A 332 16.08 -2.86 -8.01
CA TYR A 332 15.96 -3.45 -9.35
C TYR A 332 14.90 -4.56 -9.38
N LEU A 333 14.91 -5.45 -8.39
CA LEU A 333 13.95 -6.55 -8.30
C LEU A 333 12.51 -6.02 -8.16
N THR A 334 12.30 -5.02 -7.29
CA THR A 334 10.98 -4.42 -7.05
C THR A 334 10.49 -3.63 -8.28
N SER A 335 11.40 -2.89 -8.94
CA SER A 335 11.10 -2.18 -10.19
C SER A 335 10.72 -3.15 -11.31
N ALA A 336 11.48 -4.23 -11.49
CA ALA A 336 11.20 -5.24 -12.51
C ALA A 336 9.88 -5.98 -12.25
N GLN A 337 9.59 -6.33 -11.00
CA GLN A 337 8.28 -6.89 -10.61
C GLN A 337 7.14 -5.92 -10.89
N THR A 338 7.33 -4.63 -10.56
CA THR A 338 6.32 -3.61 -10.81
C THR A 338 6.09 -3.41 -12.31
N LEU A 339 7.16 -3.45 -13.11
CA LEU A 339 7.07 -3.40 -14.57
C LEU A 339 6.27 -4.58 -15.14
N LEU A 340 6.48 -5.81 -14.62
CA LEU A 340 5.65 -6.95 -14.98
C LEU A 340 4.19 -6.75 -14.55
N GLY A 341 3.93 -6.25 -13.35
CA GLY A 341 2.58 -5.93 -12.90
C GLY A 341 1.86 -4.94 -13.83
N VAL A 342 2.55 -3.88 -14.26
CA VAL A 342 2.04 -2.92 -15.26
C VAL A 342 1.79 -3.60 -16.61
N ALA A 343 2.70 -4.45 -17.05
CA ALA A 343 2.56 -5.17 -18.32
C ALA A 343 1.36 -6.12 -18.34
N VAL A 344 1.09 -6.79 -17.22
CA VAL A 344 -0.11 -7.62 -17.01
C VAL A 344 -1.38 -6.77 -17.09
N LEU A 345 -1.38 -5.57 -16.49
CA LEU A 345 -2.56 -4.69 -16.48
C LEU A 345 -2.72 -3.86 -17.76
N ALA A 346 -1.85 -4.00 -18.76
CA ALA A 346 -1.87 -3.19 -19.98
C ALA A 346 -3.17 -3.37 -20.79
N ASP A 347 -3.77 -4.56 -20.76
CA ASP A 347 -5.06 -4.87 -21.39
C ASP A 347 -6.26 -4.73 -20.43
N LEU A 348 -6.06 -4.22 -19.22
CA LEU A 348 -7.04 -4.08 -18.16
C LEU A 348 -7.63 -5.42 -17.68
N ARG A 349 -6.84 -6.46 -17.71
CA ARG A 349 -7.23 -7.77 -17.24
C ARG A 349 -6.06 -8.48 -16.57
N ILE A 350 -6.33 -9.18 -15.48
CA ILE A 350 -5.38 -10.11 -14.87
C ILE A 350 -5.97 -11.51 -14.87
N SER A 351 -5.35 -12.42 -15.60
CA SER A 351 -5.76 -13.82 -15.68
C SER A 351 -5.23 -14.64 -14.50
N ARG A 352 -5.83 -15.82 -14.26
CA ARG A 352 -5.32 -16.76 -13.25
C ARG A 352 -3.88 -17.20 -13.49
N VAL A 353 -3.46 -17.26 -14.77
CA VAL A 353 -2.10 -17.68 -15.13
C VAL A 353 -1.10 -16.59 -14.78
N GLU A 354 -1.43 -15.32 -15.10
CA GLU A 354 -0.60 -14.18 -14.75
C GLU A 354 -0.53 -13.98 -13.22
N ALA A 355 -1.67 -14.14 -12.52
CA ALA A 355 -1.68 -14.10 -11.06
C ALA A 355 -0.81 -15.22 -10.45
N ALA A 356 -0.89 -16.44 -10.96
CA ALA A 356 -0.04 -17.55 -10.52
C ALA A 356 1.44 -17.27 -10.82
N LEU A 357 1.75 -16.71 -11.98
CA LEU A 357 3.11 -16.34 -12.37
C LEU A 357 3.71 -15.28 -11.43
N LEU A 358 2.96 -14.22 -11.12
CA LEU A 358 3.38 -13.18 -10.16
C LEU A 358 3.67 -13.77 -8.79
N PHE A 359 2.80 -14.66 -8.30
CA PHE A 359 2.98 -15.34 -7.01
C PHE A 359 4.18 -16.28 -7.03
N LEU A 360 4.34 -17.11 -8.06
CA LEU A 360 5.43 -18.07 -8.13
C LEU A 360 6.81 -17.41 -8.20
N LEU A 361 6.96 -16.36 -9.01
CA LEU A 361 8.22 -15.62 -9.08
C LEU A 361 8.50 -14.89 -7.75
N PHE A 362 7.47 -14.36 -7.09
CA PHE A 362 7.61 -13.82 -5.74
C PHE A 362 8.04 -14.89 -4.75
N ALA A 363 7.41 -16.08 -4.76
CA ALA A 363 7.73 -17.17 -3.86
C ALA A 363 9.18 -17.67 -4.02
N VAL A 364 9.70 -17.71 -5.25
CA VAL A 364 11.09 -18.11 -5.52
C VAL A 364 12.08 -17.14 -4.85
N GLN A 365 11.93 -15.84 -5.06
CA GLN A 365 12.85 -14.85 -4.46
C GLN A 365 12.67 -14.71 -2.94
N PHE A 366 11.49 -15.04 -2.41
CA PHE A 366 11.23 -15.07 -0.98
C PHE A 366 11.89 -16.28 -0.32
N ALA A 367 11.78 -17.46 -0.93
CA ALA A 367 12.34 -18.70 -0.39
C ALA A 367 13.86 -18.80 -0.54
N LEU A 368 14.42 -18.14 -1.55
CA LEU A 368 15.85 -18.19 -1.89
C LEU A 368 16.43 -16.75 -1.98
N PRO A 369 16.62 -16.05 -0.85
CA PRO A 369 16.98 -14.63 -0.82
C PRO A 369 18.48 -14.40 -1.08
N THR A 370 19.04 -15.01 -2.12
CA THR A 370 20.45 -14.81 -2.51
C THR A 370 20.58 -13.76 -3.63
N PRO A 371 21.71 -13.03 -3.74
CA PRO A 371 21.93 -12.05 -4.81
C PRO A 371 21.67 -12.62 -6.21
N ALA A 372 22.20 -13.83 -6.49
CA ALA A 372 22.02 -14.50 -7.78
C ALA A 372 20.55 -14.75 -8.12
N VAL A 373 19.73 -15.16 -7.13
CA VAL A 373 18.30 -15.39 -7.33
C VAL A 373 17.57 -14.06 -7.50
N ARG A 374 17.90 -13.03 -6.72
CA ARG A 374 17.29 -11.69 -6.85
C ARG A 374 17.50 -11.12 -8.26
N TYR A 375 18.73 -11.12 -8.77
CA TYR A 375 19.03 -10.68 -10.13
C TYR A 375 18.40 -11.58 -11.19
N GLY A 376 18.45 -12.90 -11.02
CA GLY A 376 17.83 -13.85 -11.96
C GLY A 376 16.32 -13.65 -12.06
N VAL A 377 15.62 -13.46 -10.94
CA VAL A 377 14.19 -13.19 -10.92
C VAL A 377 13.88 -11.78 -11.46
N ALA A 378 14.72 -10.78 -11.18
CA ALA A 378 14.55 -9.43 -11.75
C ALA A 378 14.65 -9.47 -13.31
N VAL A 379 15.61 -10.21 -13.85
CA VAL A 379 15.73 -10.42 -15.30
C VAL A 379 14.51 -11.17 -15.84
N ALA A 380 14.04 -12.21 -15.16
CA ALA A 380 12.84 -12.95 -15.56
C ALA A 380 11.60 -12.02 -15.59
N TYR A 381 11.41 -11.19 -14.55
CA TYR A 381 10.35 -10.16 -14.54
C TYR A 381 10.46 -9.20 -15.73
N ALA A 382 11.66 -8.69 -16.01
CA ALA A 382 11.89 -7.74 -17.10
C ALA A 382 11.62 -8.37 -18.49
N ILE A 383 12.08 -9.60 -18.73
CA ILE A 383 11.82 -10.33 -19.98
C ILE A 383 10.32 -10.57 -20.16
N LEU A 384 9.64 -11.08 -19.14
CA LEU A 384 8.21 -11.35 -19.19
C LEU A 384 7.39 -10.05 -19.39
N ALA A 385 7.78 -8.96 -18.73
CA ALA A 385 7.19 -7.64 -18.94
C ALA A 385 7.35 -7.19 -20.40
N GLY A 386 8.56 -7.30 -20.96
CA GLY A 386 8.83 -6.96 -22.36
C GLY A 386 7.97 -7.77 -23.35
N LEU A 387 7.86 -9.08 -23.12
CA LEU A 387 7.03 -9.97 -23.94
C LEU A 387 5.53 -9.62 -23.86
N LEU A 388 5.01 -9.34 -22.65
CA LEU A 388 3.62 -8.94 -22.47
C LEU A 388 3.34 -7.56 -23.08
N LEU A 389 4.21 -6.56 -22.88
CA LEU A 389 4.06 -5.25 -23.51
C LEU A 389 4.11 -5.33 -25.03
N ALA A 390 5.00 -6.17 -25.59
CA ALA A 390 5.04 -6.42 -27.04
C ALA A 390 3.75 -7.09 -27.54
N ARG A 391 3.17 -8.02 -26.77
CA ARG A 391 1.88 -8.64 -27.07
C ARG A 391 0.73 -7.63 -26.99
N HIS A 392 0.71 -6.77 -25.98
CA HIS A 392 -0.32 -5.76 -25.74
C HIS A 392 -0.02 -4.42 -26.41
N ARG A 393 0.91 -4.36 -27.38
CA ARG A 393 1.33 -3.11 -28.05
C ARG A 393 0.21 -2.27 -28.61
N ARG A 394 -0.94 -2.87 -28.95
CA ARG A 394 -2.11 -2.16 -29.47
C ARG A 394 -2.86 -1.38 -28.38
N GLU A 395 -2.71 -1.77 -27.11
CA GLU A 395 -3.34 -1.11 -25.95
C GLU A 395 -2.47 0.05 -25.40
N LEU A 396 -1.17 0.05 -25.67
CA LEU A 396 -0.23 1.07 -25.18
C LEU A 396 -0.63 2.51 -25.57
N PRO A 397 -1.12 2.81 -26.80
CA PRO A 397 -1.58 4.17 -27.10
C PRO A 397 -2.78 4.62 -26.26
N ALA A 398 -3.63 3.68 -25.81
CA ALA A 398 -4.75 4.01 -24.93
C ALA A 398 -4.28 4.31 -23.52
N LEU A 399 -3.26 3.61 -23.02
CA LEU A 399 -2.61 3.91 -21.73
C LEU A 399 -1.95 5.30 -21.78
N VAL A 400 -1.17 5.61 -22.82
CA VAL A 400 -0.51 6.92 -22.95
C VAL A 400 -1.53 8.05 -23.05
N ARG A 401 -2.62 7.86 -23.79
CA ARG A 401 -3.69 8.88 -23.86
C ARG A 401 -4.34 9.18 -22.49
N ALA A 402 -4.31 8.25 -21.57
CA ALA A 402 -4.85 8.46 -20.22
C ALA A 402 -4.03 9.51 -19.41
N THR A 403 -2.79 9.83 -19.83
CA THR A 403 -2.02 10.94 -19.23
C THR A 403 -2.44 12.32 -19.78
N TRP A 404 -3.08 12.38 -20.96
CA TRP A 404 -3.45 13.64 -21.61
C TRP A 404 -4.85 14.09 -21.19
N PRO A 405 -5.12 15.39 -20.98
CA PRO A 405 -6.47 15.83 -20.72
C PRO A 405 -7.32 15.56 -21.97
N THR A 406 -8.24 14.61 -21.87
CA THR A 406 -9.34 14.54 -22.85
C THR A 406 -10.09 15.86 -22.72
N GLY A 407 -9.90 16.74 -23.71
CA GLY A 407 -10.69 17.96 -23.85
C GLY A 407 -12.17 17.58 -23.69
N ARG A 408 -12.90 18.45 -23.02
CA ARG A 408 -14.34 18.38 -22.71
C ARG A 408 -15.07 17.50 -23.71
N ALA A 409 -15.66 16.38 -23.25
CA ALA A 409 -16.72 15.76 -24.01
C ALA A 409 -17.72 16.89 -24.35
N ARG A 410 -17.88 17.17 -25.64
CA ARG A 410 -18.97 18.06 -26.08
C ARG A 410 -20.26 17.43 -25.54
N PRO A 411 -21.09 18.18 -24.84
CA PRO A 411 -22.45 17.72 -24.63
C PRO A 411 -23.06 17.54 -26.01
N ASP A 412 -23.44 16.32 -26.33
CA ASP A 412 -24.20 16.02 -27.52
C ASP A 412 -25.46 16.88 -27.52
N SER A 413 -25.53 17.74 -28.54
CA SER A 413 -26.64 18.60 -28.87
C SER A 413 -27.84 17.78 -29.39
#